data_07236b3e6337c7d52fb037c56d53c32d
#
_entry.id   07236b3e6337c7d52fb037c56d53c32d
#
_cell.length_a   1.000
_cell.length_b   1.000
_cell.length_c   1.000
_cell.angle_alpha   90.00
_cell.angle_beta   90.00
_cell.angle_gamma   90.00
#
_symmetry.space_group_name_H-M   'P 1'
#
loop_
_entity.id
_entity.type
_entity.pdbx_description
1 polymer ?
#
loop_
_entity_poly.entity_id
_entity_poly.type
_entity_poly.pdbx_seq_one_letter_code
_entity_poly.pdbx_strand_id
1 'polypeptide(L)'
;IAPETVVKLCTEVENIVGVKEASGNLSQIVKLMSLADGKVDLYSGNDDQITPLLALGGKGVISVLSNVAPRQTHEICAKFFAGDVAGSCAEQLRAIPLCNALFCEVNPIPVKKALNLQGRGAGILRMPLCEMEEENAVKLEKAMKDYGIL
;
A
#
# COMPACT_ATOMS: atom_id res chain seq x y z
N ILE A 1 13.05 10.71 -0.70
CA ILE A 1 14.30 10.83 0.08
C ILE A 1 15.31 9.85 -0.54
N ALA A 2 16.60 10.27 -0.66
CA ALA A 2 17.65 9.39 -1.17
C ALA A 2 17.94 8.23 -0.19
N PRO A 3 18.30 7.03 -0.69
CA PRO A 3 18.61 5.88 0.17
C PRO A 3 19.64 6.16 1.25
N GLU A 4 20.70 6.86 0.89
CA GLU A 4 21.78 7.24 1.82
C GLU A 4 21.27 8.14 2.97
N THR A 5 20.33 9.03 2.66
CA THR A 5 19.70 9.90 3.67
C THR A 5 18.81 9.11 4.62
N VAL A 6 18.04 8.14 4.11
CA VAL A 6 17.22 7.26 4.96
C VAL A 6 18.11 6.49 5.93
N VAL A 7 19.16 5.84 5.41
CA VAL A 7 20.10 5.08 6.25
C VAL A 7 20.75 5.97 7.31
N LYS A 8 21.20 7.17 6.92
CA LYS A 8 21.77 8.14 7.86
C LYS A 8 20.79 8.51 8.97
N LEU A 9 19.54 8.83 8.61
CA LEU A 9 18.51 9.17 9.60
C LEU A 9 18.25 8.01 10.58
N CYS A 10 18.09 6.80 10.07
CA CYS A 10 17.84 5.62 10.92
C CYS A 10 19.05 5.18 11.77
N THR A 11 20.27 5.64 11.43
CA THR A 11 21.49 5.31 12.20
C THR A 11 21.92 6.39 13.18
N GLU A 12 21.62 7.66 12.89
CA GLU A 12 22.06 8.79 13.69
C GLU A 12 20.96 9.37 14.59
N VAL A 13 19.67 9.06 14.32
CA VAL A 13 18.54 9.61 15.08
C VAL A 13 17.79 8.44 15.75
N GLU A 14 17.89 8.36 17.06
CA GLU A 14 17.44 7.21 17.87
C GLU A 14 15.98 6.80 17.66
N ASN A 15 15.07 7.77 17.46
CA ASN A 15 13.64 7.51 17.29
C ASN A 15 13.18 7.38 15.82
N ILE A 16 14.12 7.33 14.86
CA ILE A 16 13.82 7.03 13.45
C ILE A 16 14.31 5.60 13.16
N VAL A 17 13.39 4.65 13.12
CA VAL A 17 13.72 3.22 13.02
C VAL A 17 13.45 2.62 11.64
N GLY A 18 12.72 3.32 10.78
CA GLY A 18 12.32 2.76 9.49
C GLY A 18 11.79 3.78 8.51
N VAL A 19 11.32 3.29 7.39
CA VAL A 19 10.79 4.10 6.29
C VAL A 19 9.52 3.47 5.70
N LYS A 20 8.54 4.32 5.37
CA LYS A 20 7.47 4.00 4.42
C LYS A 20 7.97 4.35 3.02
N GLU A 21 8.30 3.33 2.24
CA GLU A 21 8.83 3.48 0.90
C GLU A 21 7.70 3.43 -0.13
N ALA A 22 7.49 4.53 -0.83
CA ALA A 22 6.39 4.72 -1.78
C ALA A 22 6.86 5.30 -3.12
N SER A 23 8.15 5.17 -3.45
CA SER A 23 8.69 5.66 -4.73
C SER A 23 8.20 4.87 -5.94
N GLY A 24 7.79 3.61 -5.74
CA GLY A 24 7.50 2.67 -6.82
C GLY A 24 8.74 2.20 -7.58
N ASN A 25 9.94 2.64 -7.18
CA ASN A 25 11.19 2.31 -7.84
C ASN A 25 11.91 1.17 -7.10
N LEU A 26 11.66 -0.06 -7.56
CA LEU A 26 12.24 -1.26 -6.93
C LEU A 26 13.77 -1.23 -6.91
N SER A 27 14.43 -0.68 -7.94
CA SER A 27 15.89 -0.55 -7.96
C SER A 27 16.41 0.35 -6.84
N GLN A 28 15.71 1.46 -6.55
CA GLN A 28 16.04 2.34 -5.43
C GLN A 28 15.82 1.62 -4.09
N ILE A 29 14.75 0.83 -3.98
CA ILE A 29 14.45 0.06 -2.76
C ILE A 29 15.51 -1.00 -2.50
N VAL A 30 15.94 -1.74 -3.53
CA VAL A 30 17.06 -2.71 -3.44
C VAL A 30 18.33 -2.01 -2.97
N LYS A 31 18.67 -0.84 -3.55
CA LYS A 31 19.83 -0.04 -3.12
C LYS A 31 19.70 0.38 -1.65
N LEU A 32 18.51 0.86 -1.23
CA LEU A 32 18.26 1.23 0.16
C LEU A 32 18.54 0.06 1.11
N MET A 33 17.95 -1.10 0.83
CA MET A 33 18.10 -2.28 1.69
C MET A 33 19.54 -2.82 1.71
N SER A 34 20.25 -2.73 0.59
CA SER A 34 21.69 -3.05 0.54
C SER A 34 22.55 -2.14 1.43
N LEU A 35 22.20 -0.85 1.49
CA LEU A 35 22.92 0.12 2.35
C LEU A 35 22.48 0.05 3.81
N ALA A 36 21.26 -0.40 4.07
CA ALA A 36 20.66 -0.41 5.40
C ALA A 36 21.31 -1.44 6.34
N ASP A 37 21.85 -2.52 5.81
CA ASP A 37 22.54 -3.60 6.57
C ASP A 37 21.73 -4.03 7.82
N GLY A 38 20.43 -4.23 7.64
CA GLY A 38 19.50 -4.63 8.71
C GLY A 38 19.10 -3.54 9.71
N LYS A 39 19.53 -2.30 9.53
CA LYS A 39 19.28 -1.18 10.46
C LYS A 39 18.05 -0.34 10.16
N VAL A 40 17.31 -0.68 9.10
CA VAL A 40 16.14 0.09 8.65
C VAL A 40 14.94 -0.84 8.53
N ASP A 41 13.87 -0.56 9.25
CA ASP A 41 12.59 -1.24 9.05
C ASP A 41 11.92 -0.69 7.79
N LEU A 42 11.75 -1.56 6.79
CA LEU A 42 11.11 -1.23 5.52
C LEU A 42 9.62 -1.57 5.57
N TYR A 43 8.76 -0.59 5.27
CA TYR A 43 7.33 -0.78 5.01
C TYR A 43 6.99 -0.33 3.60
N SER A 44 6.22 -1.15 2.86
CA SER A 44 5.69 -0.70 1.58
C SER A 44 4.69 0.44 1.79
N GLY A 45 4.81 1.49 0.99
CA GLY A 45 3.81 2.55 0.87
C GLY A 45 2.87 2.34 -0.31
N ASN A 46 3.18 1.34 -1.14
CA ASN A 46 2.43 1.01 -2.36
C ASN A 46 1.77 -0.36 -2.22
N ASP A 47 0.45 -0.41 -2.37
CA ASP A 47 -0.35 -1.62 -2.24
C ASP A 47 -0.08 -2.65 -3.35
N ASP A 48 0.41 -2.22 -4.49
CA ASP A 48 0.81 -3.08 -5.62
C ASP A 48 2.22 -3.69 -5.47
N GLN A 49 2.96 -3.33 -4.41
CA GLN A 49 4.35 -3.77 -4.20
C GLN A 49 4.59 -4.41 -2.83
N ILE A 50 3.55 -4.92 -2.16
CA ILE A 50 3.69 -5.51 -0.82
C ILE A 50 4.64 -6.72 -0.86
N THR A 51 4.29 -7.75 -1.62
CA THR A 51 5.08 -9.00 -1.69
C THR A 51 6.52 -8.78 -2.16
N PRO A 52 6.82 -7.99 -3.20
CA PRO A 52 8.20 -7.68 -3.57
C PRO A 52 9.01 -7.03 -2.45
N LEU A 53 8.41 -6.11 -1.68
CA LEU A 53 9.13 -5.46 -0.58
C LEU A 53 9.31 -6.40 0.62
N LEU A 54 8.36 -7.28 0.90
CA LEU A 54 8.52 -8.34 1.91
C LEU A 54 9.71 -9.25 1.55
N ALA A 55 9.89 -9.59 0.26
CA ALA A 55 11.03 -10.38 -0.21
C ALA A 55 12.38 -9.68 -0.02
N LEU A 56 12.40 -8.35 0.07
CA LEU A 56 13.60 -7.56 0.41
C LEU A 56 13.80 -7.36 1.92
N GLY A 57 13.06 -8.07 2.77
CA GLY A 57 13.13 -7.94 4.22
C GLY A 57 12.15 -6.93 4.82
N GLY A 58 11.16 -6.49 4.05
CA GLY A 58 10.09 -5.60 4.52
C GLY A 58 9.30 -6.19 5.70
N LYS A 59 8.81 -5.32 6.56
CA LYS A 59 8.04 -5.67 7.76
C LYS A 59 6.53 -5.65 7.55
N GLY A 60 6.08 -5.10 6.42
CA GLY A 60 4.65 -4.99 6.11
C GLY A 60 4.35 -3.84 5.15
N VAL A 61 3.13 -3.31 5.25
CA VAL A 61 2.61 -2.24 4.39
C VAL A 61 1.89 -1.17 5.20
N ILE A 62 2.04 0.08 4.79
CA ILE A 62 1.22 1.22 5.24
C ILE A 62 0.31 1.57 4.07
N SER A 63 -0.89 1.00 4.08
CA SER A 63 -1.74 0.69 2.94
C SER A 63 -2.94 1.62 2.81
N VAL A 64 -3.35 1.93 1.58
CA VAL A 64 -4.66 2.49 1.24
C VAL A 64 -5.69 1.36 1.12
N LEU A 65 -5.35 0.25 0.46
CA LEU A 65 -6.19 -0.92 0.28
C LEU A 65 -6.74 -1.46 1.61
N SER A 66 -5.93 -1.44 2.67
CA SER A 66 -6.33 -1.94 4.01
C SER A 66 -7.50 -1.17 4.64
N ASN A 67 -7.81 0.05 4.20
CA ASN A 67 -8.99 0.77 4.69
C ASN A 67 -10.30 0.12 4.24
N VAL A 68 -10.33 -0.49 3.06
CA VAL A 68 -11.52 -1.09 2.45
C VAL A 68 -11.50 -2.61 2.44
N ALA A 69 -10.31 -3.22 2.46
CA ALA A 69 -10.08 -4.67 2.40
C ALA A 69 -9.00 -5.11 3.43
N PRO A 70 -9.18 -4.84 4.75
CA PRO A 70 -8.14 -5.08 5.75
C PRO A 70 -7.73 -6.55 5.86
N ARG A 71 -8.69 -7.47 5.80
CA ARG A 71 -8.41 -8.92 5.87
C ARG A 71 -7.54 -9.37 4.72
N GLN A 72 -7.91 -9.03 3.49
CA GLN A 72 -7.20 -9.44 2.28
C GLN A 72 -5.78 -8.83 2.25
N THR A 73 -5.64 -7.57 2.67
CA THR A 73 -4.33 -6.93 2.79
C THR A 73 -3.45 -7.62 3.83
N HIS A 74 -4.04 -7.99 4.98
CA HIS A 74 -3.34 -8.77 6.01
C HIS A 74 -2.89 -10.13 5.47
N GLU A 75 -3.73 -10.84 4.71
CA GLU A 75 -3.41 -12.15 4.16
C GLU A 75 -2.19 -12.13 3.22
N ILE A 76 -1.97 -11.04 2.47
CA ILE A 76 -0.76 -10.89 1.65
C ILE A 76 0.49 -11.00 2.54
N CYS A 77 0.53 -10.26 3.64
CA CYS A 77 1.67 -10.28 4.57
C CYS A 77 1.74 -11.58 5.37
N ALA A 78 0.61 -12.05 5.92
CA ALA A 78 0.56 -13.22 6.78
C ALA A 78 1.02 -14.49 6.05
N LYS A 79 0.56 -14.72 4.83
CA LYS A 79 1.00 -15.85 3.99
C LYS A 79 2.49 -15.79 3.72
N PHE A 80 3.02 -14.60 3.38
CA PHE A 80 4.44 -14.43 3.14
C PHE A 80 5.27 -14.82 4.38
N PHE A 81 4.91 -14.29 5.55
CA PHE A 81 5.62 -14.57 6.80
C PHE A 81 5.46 -16.03 7.27
N ALA A 82 4.38 -16.70 6.87
CA ALA A 82 4.19 -18.13 7.11
C ALA A 82 4.97 -19.02 6.12
N GLY A 83 5.70 -18.43 5.16
CA GLY A 83 6.45 -19.17 4.13
C GLY A 83 5.63 -19.51 2.87
N ASP A 84 4.34 -19.20 2.83
CA ASP A 84 3.49 -19.35 1.63
C ASP A 84 3.65 -18.16 0.69
N VAL A 85 4.83 -18.05 0.08
CA VAL A 85 5.16 -16.97 -0.86
C VAL A 85 4.25 -17.02 -2.10
N ALA A 86 3.91 -18.22 -2.57
CA ALA A 86 3.03 -18.36 -3.73
C ALA A 86 1.61 -17.87 -3.44
N GLY A 87 1.07 -18.19 -2.26
CA GLY A 87 -0.21 -17.66 -1.81
C GLY A 87 -0.21 -16.14 -1.59
N SER A 88 0.87 -15.59 -1.03
CA SER A 88 1.06 -14.14 -0.93
C SER A 88 1.03 -13.46 -2.30
N CYS A 89 1.78 -13.99 -3.26
CA CYS A 89 1.79 -13.50 -4.65
C CYS A 89 0.39 -13.56 -5.29
N ALA A 90 -0.34 -14.66 -5.09
CA ALA A 90 -1.68 -14.81 -5.64
C ALA A 90 -2.65 -13.74 -5.09
N GLU A 91 -2.64 -13.48 -3.77
CA GLU A 91 -3.45 -12.43 -3.16
C GLU A 91 -3.02 -11.03 -3.65
N GLN A 92 -1.72 -10.77 -3.75
CA GLN A 92 -1.19 -9.52 -4.29
C GLN A 92 -1.70 -9.27 -5.71
N LEU A 93 -1.59 -10.24 -6.60
CA LEU A 93 -2.00 -10.11 -8.00
C LEU A 93 -3.52 -9.94 -8.12
N ARG A 94 -4.30 -10.65 -7.29
CA ARG A 94 -5.76 -10.50 -7.22
C ARG A 94 -6.19 -9.08 -6.82
N ALA A 95 -5.39 -8.40 -5.99
CA ALA A 95 -5.69 -7.06 -5.50
C ALA A 95 -5.41 -5.94 -6.54
N ILE A 96 -4.62 -6.18 -7.58
CA ILE A 96 -4.14 -5.16 -8.52
C ILE A 96 -5.28 -4.34 -9.16
N PRO A 97 -6.38 -4.93 -9.66
CA PRO A 97 -7.46 -4.15 -10.26
C PRO A 97 -8.08 -3.16 -9.26
N LEU A 98 -8.25 -3.57 -8.00
CA LEU A 98 -8.77 -2.70 -6.94
C LEU A 98 -7.74 -1.64 -6.53
N CYS A 99 -6.46 -1.99 -6.40
CA CYS A 99 -5.39 -1.02 -6.15
C CYS A 99 -5.39 0.08 -7.22
N ASN A 100 -5.45 -0.30 -8.51
CA ASN A 100 -5.49 0.66 -9.61
C ASN A 100 -6.72 1.59 -9.52
N ALA A 101 -7.89 1.04 -9.15
CA ALA A 101 -9.09 1.84 -8.98
C ALA A 101 -9.01 2.79 -7.76
N LEU A 102 -8.33 2.39 -6.70
CA LEU A 102 -8.11 3.23 -5.50
C LEU A 102 -7.10 4.37 -5.73
N PHE A 103 -6.35 4.33 -6.82
CA PHE A 103 -5.36 5.35 -7.19
C PHE A 103 -5.63 5.99 -8.56
N CYS A 104 -6.82 5.80 -9.14
CA CYS A 104 -7.16 6.42 -10.44
C CYS A 104 -7.36 7.94 -10.35
N GLU A 105 -7.56 8.46 -9.15
CA GLU A 105 -7.53 9.88 -8.83
C GLU A 105 -6.65 10.14 -7.61
N VAL A 106 -6.46 11.42 -7.28
CA VAL A 106 -5.64 11.82 -6.11
C VAL A 106 -6.18 11.19 -4.82
N ASN A 107 -5.33 10.44 -4.13
CA ASN A 107 -5.65 9.93 -2.80
C ASN A 107 -5.84 11.11 -1.81
N PRO A 108 -6.90 11.13 -0.95
CA PRO A 108 -7.78 10.03 -0.60
C PRO A 108 -9.16 10.04 -1.30
N ILE A 109 -9.33 10.64 -2.46
CA ILE A 109 -10.63 10.73 -3.14
C ILE A 109 -11.25 9.33 -3.35
N PRO A 110 -10.57 8.36 -4.05
CA PRO A 110 -11.17 7.06 -4.30
C PRO A 110 -11.40 6.22 -3.04
N VAL A 111 -10.48 6.22 -2.09
CA VAL A 111 -10.64 5.41 -0.87
C VAL A 111 -11.78 5.91 0.00
N LYS A 112 -12.03 7.22 0.08
CA LYS A 112 -13.19 7.78 0.80
C LYS A 112 -14.49 7.44 0.08
N LYS A 113 -14.53 7.51 -1.25
CA LYS A 113 -15.67 7.04 -2.04
C LYS A 113 -15.95 5.55 -1.78
N ALA A 114 -14.92 4.72 -1.79
CA ALA A 114 -15.04 3.28 -1.52
C ALA A 114 -15.60 2.99 -0.11
N LEU A 115 -15.12 3.70 0.92
CA LEU A 115 -15.65 3.58 2.29
C LEU A 115 -17.12 4.00 2.38
N ASN A 116 -17.50 5.08 1.70
CA ASN A 116 -18.90 5.51 1.64
C ASN A 116 -19.80 4.46 0.94
N LEU A 117 -19.33 3.84 -0.16
CA LEU A 117 -20.02 2.74 -0.82
C LEU A 117 -20.20 1.52 0.11
N GLN A 118 -19.26 1.25 1.00
CA GLN A 118 -19.38 0.22 2.04
C GLN A 118 -20.27 0.63 3.22
N GLY A 119 -20.85 1.83 3.22
CA GLY A 119 -21.67 2.34 4.33
C GLY A 119 -20.87 2.73 5.58
N ARG A 120 -19.54 2.90 5.47
CA ARG A 120 -18.67 3.20 6.60
C ARG A 120 -18.55 4.68 6.95
N GLY A 121 -19.21 5.57 6.20
CA GLY A 121 -19.34 6.98 6.56
C GLY A 121 -18.01 7.74 6.64
N ALA A 122 -17.17 7.66 5.60
CA ALA A 122 -15.88 8.36 5.56
C ALA A 122 -16.01 9.91 5.49
N GLY A 123 -17.25 10.41 5.40
CA GLY A 123 -17.52 11.84 5.36
C GLY A 123 -17.13 12.51 4.03
N ILE A 124 -17.16 13.83 4.05
CA ILE A 124 -16.84 14.67 2.89
C ILE A 124 -15.32 14.84 2.71
N LEU A 125 -14.93 15.30 1.53
CA LEU A 125 -13.58 15.71 1.24
C LEU A 125 -13.39 17.19 1.63
N ARG A 126 -12.23 17.53 2.19
CA ARG A 126 -11.87 18.93 2.47
C ARG A 126 -11.21 19.54 1.24
N MET A 127 -11.52 20.82 0.97
CA MET A 127 -10.82 21.56 -0.08
C MET A 127 -9.29 21.53 0.15
N PRO A 128 -8.49 21.45 -0.90
CA PRO A 128 -8.82 21.61 -2.34
C PRO A 128 -9.33 20.33 -3.03
N LEU A 129 -9.54 19.24 -2.29
CA LEU A 129 -10.09 18.00 -2.85
C LEU A 129 -11.57 18.17 -3.18
N CYS A 130 -12.02 17.48 -4.23
CA CYS A 130 -13.40 17.49 -4.71
C CYS A 130 -13.97 16.06 -4.73
N GLU A 131 -15.25 15.94 -5.02
CA GLU A 131 -15.88 14.63 -5.23
C GLU A 131 -15.26 13.91 -6.43
N MET A 132 -15.24 12.57 -6.32
CA MET A 132 -14.74 11.69 -7.38
C MET A 132 -15.57 11.83 -8.66
N GLU A 133 -14.90 11.84 -9.81
CA GLU A 133 -15.55 11.84 -11.11
C GLU A 133 -16.45 10.60 -11.28
N GLU A 134 -17.65 10.78 -11.84
CA GLU A 134 -18.66 9.73 -11.92
C GLU A 134 -18.18 8.49 -12.69
N GLU A 135 -17.47 8.69 -13.79
CA GLU A 135 -16.91 7.58 -14.59
C GLU A 135 -15.91 6.75 -13.77
N ASN A 136 -15.10 7.38 -12.95
CA ASN A 136 -14.14 6.71 -12.07
C ASN A 136 -14.83 6.04 -10.87
N ALA A 137 -15.90 6.65 -10.34
CA ALA A 137 -16.72 6.06 -9.30
C ALA A 137 -17.36 4.74 -9.75
N VAL A 138 -17.87 4.67 -10.99
CA VAL A 138 -18.40 3.42 -11.57
C VAL A 138 -17.31 2.35 -11.72
N LYS A 139 -16.11 2.73 -12.19
CA LYS A 139 -14.97 1.81 -12.29
C LYS A 139 -14.55 1.27 -10.92
N LEU A 140 -14.50 2.14 -9.91
CA LEU A 140 -14.17 1.78 -8.54
C LEU A 140 -15.21 0.80 -7.96
N GLU A 141 -16.49 1.10 -8.09
CA GLU A 141 -17.58 0.23 -7.60
C GLU A 141 -17.50 -1.16 -8.25
N LYS A 142 -17.27 -1.21 -9.57
CA LYS A 142 -17.07 -2.49 -10.29
C LYS A 142 -15.88 -3.26 -9.73
N ALA A 143 -14.72 -2.62 -9.55
CA ALA A 143 -13.53 -3.26 -9.01
C ALA A 143 -13.74 -3.79 -7.57
N MET A 144 -14.52 -3.08 -6.74
CA MET A 144 -14.89 -3.52 -5.39
C MET A 144 -15.79 -4.76 -5.43
N LYS A 145 -16.78 -4.80 -6.34
CA LYS A 145 -17.66 -5.97 -6.53
C LYS A 145 -16.87 -7.17 -7.03
N ASP A 146 -16.03 -6.99 -8.04
CA ASP A 146 -15.19 -8.06 -8.61
C ASP A 146 -14.22 -8.62 -7.56
N TYR A 147 -13.75 -7.77 -6.64
CA TYR A 147 -12.87 -8.18 -5.54
C TYR A 147 -13.61 -8.83 -4.37
N GLY A 148 -14.94 -8.66 -4.28
CA GLY A 148 -15.80 -9.27 -3.25
C GLY A 148 -15.83 -8.50 -1.93
N ILE A 149 -15.78 -7.17 -1.99
CA ILE A 149 -15.84 -6.29 -0.80
C ILE A 149 -17.02 -5.31 -0.83
N LEU A 150 -17.90 -5.46 -1.82
CA LEU A 150 -19.15 -4.70 -1.97
C LEU A 150 -20.29 -5.64 -2.36
#